data_3a602bfa9aaf03cdb0a6f6520add2b1c
#
_entry.id   3a602bfa9aaf03cdb0a6f6520add2b1c
#
_cell.length_a   1.000
_cell.length_b   1.000
_cell.length_c   1.000
_cell.angle_alpha   90.00
_cell.angle_beta   90.00
_cell.angle_gamma   90.00
#
_symmetry.space_group_name_H-M   'P 1'
#
loop_
_entity.id
_entity.type
_entity.pdbx_description
1 polymer ?
#
loop_
_entity_poly.entity_id
_entity_poly.type
_entity_poly.pdbx_seq_one_letter_code
_entity_poly.pdbx_strand_id
1 'polypeptide(L)'
;RDLIQIMNKFLDIKKKDHKDAINIWMSKKQLKQISNEGHNIGLHSHSHDLEFKRLSEKKQTKEYKKNFNEIFKITKIKPNAMSHPLNSYNKNTLRILKKLEIICGFRSNLNSFDYINKTDLEIARNDPAYIFKYIN
;
A
#
# COMPACT_ATOMS: atom_id res chain seq x y z
N ARG A 1 -8.00 6.52 18.66
CA ARG A 1 -8.81 5.66 19.57
C ARG A 1 -10.20 6.23 19.79
N ASP A 2 -10.32 7.55 19.97
CA ASP A 2 -11.59 8.18 20.35
C ASP A 2 -12.61 8.26 19.21
N LEU A 3 -12.18 8.45 17.97
CA LEU A 3 -13.07 8.56 16.81
C LEU A 3 -13.83 7.25 16.51
N ILE A 4 -13.14 6.12 16.61
CA ILE A 4 -13.74 4.79 16.43
C ILE A 4 -14.74 4.49 17.56
N GLN A 5 -14.43 4.90 18.80
CA GLN A 5 -15.35 4.73 19.93
C GLN A 5 -16.58 5.61 19.79
N ILE A 6 -16.43 6.84 19.29
CA ILE A 6 -17.52 7.77 19.02
C ILE A 6 -18.40 7.21 17.89
N MET A 7 -17.81 6.76 16.78
CA MET A 7 -18.55 6.14 15.67
C MET A 7 -19.32 4.89 16.10
N ASN A 8 -18.71 4.04 16.92
CA ASN A 8 -19.35 2.83 17.45
C ASN A 8 -20.55 3.17 18.35
N LYS A 9 -20.45 4.26 19.14
CA LYS A 9 -21.54 4.72 19.99
C LYS A 9 -22.70 5.31 19.17
N PHE A 10 -22.40 6.01 18.08
CA PHE A 10 -23.40 6.58 17.16
C PHE A 10 -24.12 5.52 16.32
N LEU A 11 -23.43 4.45 15.95
CA LEU A 11 -23.96 3.41 15.08
C LEU A 11 -24.55 2.22 15.87
N ASP A 12 -24.54 2.29 17.21
CA ASP A 12 -24.98 1.21 18.12
C ASP A 12 -24.39 -0.18 17.76
N ILE A 13 -23.16 -0.17 17.22
CA ILE A 13 -22.48 -1.37 16.76
C ILE A 13 -21.77 -2.03 17.94
N LYS A 14 -22.22 -3.21 18.35
CA LYS A 14 -21.58 -3.99 19.39
C LYS A 14 -20.25 -4.58 18.92
N LYS A 15 -19.26 -4.71 19.83
CA LYS A 15 -17.94 -5.28 19.52
C LYS A 15 -17.98 -6.64 18.79
N LYS A 16 -19.06 -7.40 18.98
CA LYS A 16 -19.29 -8.71 18.32
C LYS A 16 -19.62 -8.52 16.84
N ASP A 17 -20.39 -7.49 16.51
CA ASP A 17 -20.84 -7.21 15.15
C ASP A 17 -19.67 -6.74 14.25
N HIS A 18 -18.62 -6.15 14.85
CA HIS A 18 -17.41 -5.79 14.12
C HIS A 18 -16.58 -7.00 13.63
N LYS A 19 -16.65 -8.14 14.31
CA LYS A 19 -15.94 -9.34 13.88
C LYS A 19 -16.65 -10.08 12.77
N ASP A 20 -17.97 -10.00 12.74
CA ASP A 20 -18.81 -10.83 11.87
C ASP A 20 -19.37 -10.03 10.68
N ALA A 21 -19.56 -8.72 10.82
CA ALA A 21 -20.26 -7.91 9.84
C ALA A 21 -19.41 -7.47 8.64
N ILE A 22 -18.09 -7.27 8.78
CA ILE A 22 -17.26 -6.77 7.70
C ILE A 22 -15.90 -7.45 7.71
N ASN A 23 -15.78 -8.57 7.03
CA ASN A 23 -14.48 -9.20 6.77
C ASN A 23 -13.80 -8.45 5.60
N ILE A 24 -13.48 -7.17 5.83
CA ILE A 24 -12.84 -6.29 4.85
C ILE A 24 -11.34 -6.61 4.64
N TRP A 25 -10.78 -7.40 5.54
CA TRP A 25 -9.35 -7.74 5.48
C TRP A 25 -9.15 -9.05 4.73
N MET A 26 -8.29 -8.99 3.73
CA MET A 26 -7.88 -10.18 2.98
C MET A 26 -7.13 -11.15 3.91
N SER A 27 -7.57 -12.41 3.94
CA SER A 27 -6.88 -13.48 4.65
C SER A 27 -5.61 -13.92 3.91
N LYS A 28 -4.69 -14.58 4.64
CA LYS A 28 -3.50 -15.16 4.02
C LYS A 28 -3.83 -16.20 2.93
N LYS A 29 -4.94 -16.93 3.10
CA LYS A 29 -5.43 -17.92 2.11
C LYS A 29 -5.86 -17.22 0.81
N GLN A 30 -6.62 -16.14 0.92
CA GLN A 30 -7.03 -15.34 -0.24
C GLN A 30 -5.84 -14.69 -0.94
N LEU A 31 -4.88 -14.13 -0.18
CA LEU A 31 -3.66 -13.56 -0.75
C LEU A 31 -2.86 -14.61 -1.53
N LYS A 32 -2.71 -15.81 -0.99
CA LYS A 32 -2.06 -16.93 -1.68
C LYS A 32 -2.83 -17.36 -2.93
N GLN A 33 -4.15 -17.40 -2.85
CA GLN A 33 -5.01 -17.75 -3.98
C GLN A 33 -4.83 -16.77 -5.13
N ILE A 34 -4.96 -15.47 -4.90
CA ILE A 34 -4.75 -14.41 -5.91
C ILE A 34 -3.37 -14.52 -6.54
N SER A 35 -2.33 -14.75 -5.72
CA SER A 35 -0.97 -14.96 -6.23
C SER A 35 -0.86 -16.19 -7.13
N ASN A 36 -1.52 -17.30 -6.79
CA ASN A 36 -1.54 -18.52 -7.62
C ASN A 36 -2.33 -18.34 -8.92
N GLU A 37 -3.27 -17.42 -8.95
CA GLU A 37 -4.05 -17.02 -10.14
C GLU A 37 -3.25 -16.09 -11.09
N GLY A 38 -1.98 -15.80 -10.78
CA GLY A 38 -1.08 -15.04 -11.61
C GLY A 38 -1.03 -13.53 -11.29
N HIS A 39 -1.71 -13.06 -10.26
CA HIS A 39 -1.64 -11.66 -9.86
C HIS A 39 -0.33 -11.36 -9.14
N ASN A 40 0.29 -10.22 -9.47
CA ASN A 40 1.48 -9.74 -8.79
C ASN A 40 1.11 -9.01 -7.49
N ILE A 41 1.71 -9.43 -6.38
CA ILE A 41 1.48 -8.83 -5.07
C ILE A 41 2.65 -7.89 -4.76
N GLY A 42 2.38 -6.58 -4.76
CA GLY A 42 3.38 -5.55 -4.52
C GLY A 42 3.47 -5.10 -3.06
N LEU A 43 4.52 -4.34 -2.75
CA LEU A 43 4.72 -3.72 -1.45
C LEU A 43 3.88 -2.44 -1.29
N HIS A 44 3.48 -2.14 -0.04
CA HIS A 44 2.82 -0.89 0.32
C HIS A 44 3.18 -0.41 1.74
N SER A 45 4.42 -0.65 2.17
CA SER A 45 4.89 -0.61 3.56
C SER A 45 4.17 -1.63 4.47
N HIS A 46 4.60 -1.73 5.74
CA HIS A 46 3.98 -2.67 6.68
C HIS A 46 2.88 -2.01 7.52
N SER A 47 3.16 -0.86 8.09
CA SER A 47 2.23 -0.16 8.99
C SER A 47 1.45 0.97 8.34
N HIS A 48 1.74 1.30 7.06
CA HIS A 48 1.13 2.40 6.32
C HIS A 48 1.25 3.75 7.05
N ASP A 49 2.47 4.07 7.55
CA ASP A 49 2.74 5.33 8.23
C ASP A 49 2.43 6.53 7.31
N LEU A 50 1.63 7.48 7.79
CA LEU A 50 1.16 8.63 7.02
C LEU A 50 2.30 9.59 6.64
N GLU A 51 3.33 9.66 7.49
CA GLU A 51 4.51 10.50 7.28
C GLU A 51 5.77 9.69 6.98
N PHE A 52 5.63 8.63 6.20
CA PHE A 52 6.68 7.66 5.92
C PHE A 52 8.01 8.30 5.51
N LYS A 53 7.98 9.39 4.72
CA LYS A 53 9.17 10.14 4.29
C LYS A 53 9.97 10.77 5.44
N ARG A 54 9.36 10.97 6.62
CA ARG A 54 10.01 11.53 7.82
C ARG A 54 10.65 10.47 8.70
N LEU A 55 10.36 9.20 8.46
CA LEU A 55 10.99 8.11 9.20
C LEU A 55 12.48 8.05 8.87
N SER A 56 13.29 7.69 9.87
CA SER A 56 14.70 7.39 9.66
C SER A 56 14.89 6.25 8.66
N GLU A 57 16.01 6.22 7.94
CA GLU A 57 16.31 5.14 6.97
C GLU A 57 16.20 3.75 7.61
N LYS A 58 16.64 3.60 8.86
CA LYS A 58 16.54 2.36 9.62
C LYS A 58 15.07 1.92 9.81
N LYS A 59 14.18 2.86 10.15
CA LYS A 59 12.74 2.57 10.30
C LYS A 59 12.10 2.23 8.96
N GLN A 60 12.37 3.01 7.90
CA GLN A 60 11.87 2.71 6.54
C GLN A 60 12.34 1.33 6.07
N THR A 61 13.61 0.99 6.30
CA THR A 61 14.16 -0.33 5.96
C THR A 61 13.42 -1.46 6.69
N LYS A 62 13.15 -1.28 7.99
CA LYS A 62 12.40 -2.25 8.79
C LYS A 62 10.99 -2.46 8.25
N GLU A 63 10.30 -1.39 7.90
CA GLU A 63 8.94 -1.41 7.35
C GLU A 63 8.88 -2.20 6.03
N TYR A 64 9.74 -1.88 5.07
CA TYR A 64 9.74 -2.57 3.78
C TYR A 64 10.23 -4.02 3.88
N LYS A 65 11.27 -4.30 4.66
CA LYS A 65 11.72 -5.68 4.87
C LYS A 65 10.65 -6.54 5.52
N LYS A 66 9.91 -5.99 6.50
CA LYS A 66 8.83 -6.72 7.15
C LYS A 66 7.70 -7.03 6.16
N ASN A 67 7.25 -6.05 5.40
CA ASN A 67 6.22 -6.22 4.37
C ASN A 67 6.66 -7.23 3.30
N PHE A 68 7.89 -7.11 2.78
CA PHE A 68 8.48 -8.04 1.83
C PHE A 68 8.47 -9.48 2.34
N ASN A 69 8.98 -9.69 3.56
CA ASN A 69 9.09 -11.02 4.14
C ASN A 69 7.72 -11.66 4.39
N GLU A 70 6.72 -10.87 4.80
CA GLU A 70 5.36 -11.37 5.01
C GLU A 70 4.71 -11.82 3.70
N ILE A 71 4.82 -11.01 2.65
CA ILE A 71 4.30 -11.39 1.32
C ILE A 71 5.03 -12.64 0.82
N PHE A 72 6.36 -12.65 0.83
CA PHE A 72 7.16 -13.80 0.39
C PHE A 72 6.85 -15.06 1.20
N LYS A 73 6.66 -14.95 2.51
CA LYS A 73 6.29 -16.09 3.36
C LYS A 73 4.96 -16.72 2.95
N ILE A 74 3.99 -15.92 2.51
CA ILE A 74 2.65 -16.37 2.13
C ILE A 74 2.64 -16.88 0.68
N THR A 75 3.17 -16.11 -0.24
CA THR A 75 3.07 -16.38 -1.68
C THR A 75 4.17 -17.28 -2.22
N LYS A 76 5.33 -17.30 -1.55
CA LYS A 76 6.61 -17.89 -2.02
C LYS A 76 7.17 -17.21 -3.27
N ILE A 77 6.62 -16.06 -3.66
CA ILE A 77 7.07 -15.23 -4.77
C ILE A 77 7.64 -13.93 -4.19
N LYS A 78 8.85 -13.55 -4.62
CA LYS A 78 9.45 -12.27 -4.22
C LYS A 78 8.66 -11.10 -4.81
N PRO A 79 8.16 -10.16 -4.00
CA PRO A 79 7.59 -8.92 -4.53
C PRO A 79 8.62 -8.17 -5.37
N ASN A 80 8.23 -7.71 -6.54
CA ASN A 80 9.07 -6.91 -7.45
C ASN A 80 8.43 -5.57 -7.82
N ALA A 81 7.23 -5.29 -7.32
CA ALA A 81 6.50 -4.05 -7.53
C ALA A 81 6.11 -3.42 -6.19
N MET A 82 5.81 -2.13 -6.20
CA MET A 82 5.29 -1.44 -5.02
C MET A 82 4.41 -0.24 -5.40
N SER A 83 3.62 0.24 -4.44
CA SER A 83 2.93 1.52 -4.50
C SER A 83 3.29 2.36 -3.27
N HIS A 84 3.61 3.65 -3.48
CA HIS A 84 3.99 4.53 -2.38
C HIS A 84 2.77 4.91 -1.53
N PRO A 85 2.75 4.61 -0.20
CA PRO A 85 1.69 5.08 0.68
C PRO A 85 1.61 6.60 0.65
N LEU A 86 0.47 7.15 0.25
CA LEU A 86 0.18 8.60 0.23
C LEU A 86 1.25 9.47 -0.46
N ASN A 87 2.03 8.94 -1.41
CA ASN A 87 3.22 9.60 -1.96
C ASN A 87 4.26 10.02 -0.90
N SER A 88 4.20 9.44 0.29
CA SER A 88 5.11 9.75 1.39
C SER A 88 6.42 8.95 1.25
N TYR A 89 7.33 9.41 0.41
CA TYR A 89 8.64 8.79 0.18
C TYR A 89 9.75 9.84 -0.01
N ASN A 90 11.00 9.41 0.06
CA ASN A 90 12.18 10.24 -0.16
C ASN A 90 13.31 9.42 -0.83
N LYS A 91 14.49 10.04 -1.01
CA LYS A 91 15.66 9.37 -1.63
C LYS A 91 16.08 8.09 -0.90
N ASN A 92 15.94 8.04 0.44
CA ASN A 92 16.24 6.83 1.20
C ASN A 92 15.25 5.70 0.87
N THR A 93 13.97 6.03 0.74
CA THR A 93 12.93 5.08 0.32
C THR A 93 13.28 4.43 -1.00
N LEU A 94 13.62 5.23 -2.02
CA LEU A 94 13.97 4.72 -3.34
C LEU A 94 15.22 3.83 -3.30
N ARG A 95 16.22 4.19 -2.51
CA ARG A 95 17.44 3.39 -2.31
C ARG A 95 17.14 2.04 -1.63
N ILE A 96 16.26 2.04 -0.62
CA ILE A 96 15.83 0.82 0.06
C ILE A 96 15.11 -0.11 -0.91
N LEU A 97 14.19 0.42 -1.71
CA LEU A 97 13.44 -0.36 -2.69
C LEU A 97 14.34 -0.98 -3.76
N LYS A 98 15.33 -0.23 -4.28
CA LYS A 98 16.36 -0.77 -5.17
C LYS A 98 17.15 -1.92 -4.53
N LYS A 99 17.55 -1.77 -3.26
CA LYS A 99 18.24 -2.86 -2.51
C LYS A 99 17.37 -4.09 -2.29
N LEU A 100 16.04 -3.95 -2.32
CA LEU A 100 15.08 -5.04 -2.25
C LEU A 100 14.70 -5.61 -3.62
N GLU A 101 15.40 -5.17 -4.68
CA GLU A 101 15.16 -5.62 -6.06
C GLU A 101 13.75 -5.27 -6.58
N ILE A 102 13.14 -4.21 -6.07
CA ILE A 102 11.87 -3.71 -6.58
C ILE A 102 12.13 -3.00 -7.91
N ILE A 103 11.49 -3.46 -8.98
CA ILE A 103 11.70 -2.99 -10.35
C ILE A 103 10.73 -1.90 -10.76
N CYS A 104 9.54 -1.82 -10.17
CA CYS A 104 8.60 -0.74 -10.46
C CYS A 104 7.88 -0.26 -9.20
N GLY A 105 7.64 1.06 -9.14
CA GLY A 105 6.96 1.71 -8.03
C GLY A 105 5.99 2.78 -8.52
N PHE A 106 4.76 2.76 -7.99
CA PHE A 106 3.69 3.63 -8.41
C PHE A 106 3.47 4.76 -7.42
N ARG A 107 3.39 5.98 -7.93
CA ARG A 107 2.96 7.15 -7.17
C ARG A 107 1.45 7.18 -7.02
N SER A 108 0.94 7.93 -6.06
CA SER A 108 -0.49 8.26 -5.94
C SER A 108 -0.70 9.71 -6.36
N ASN A 109 -1.48 9.94 -7.41
CA ASN A 109 -1.82 11.28 -7.90
C ASN A 109 -3.30 11.52 -7.66
N LEU A 110 -3.63 11.96 -6.46
CA LEU A 110 -5.02 12.18 -6.07
C LEU A 110 -5.58 13.53 -6.56
N ASN A 111 -4.71 14.49 -6.93
CA ASN A 111 -5.11 15.89 -7.13
C ASN A 111 -4.81 16.46 -8.53
N SER A 112 -4.11 15.76 -9.41
CA SER A 112 -3.79 16.23 -10.74
C SER A 112 -3.37 15.12 -11.69
N PHE A 113 -3.64 15.29 -12.97
CA PHE A 113 -3.03 14.48 -14.01
C PHE A 113 -1.50 14.69 -13.99
N ASP A 114 -0.78 13.63 -13.73
CA ASP A 114 0.68 13.63 -13.83
C ASP A 114 1.08 12.48 -14.78
N TYR A 115 1.55 12.84 -15.96
CA TYR A 115 1.98 11.91 -16.99
C TYR A 115 3.48 11.62 -16.94
N ILE A 116 4.22 12.32 -16.07
CA ILE A 116 5.67 12.24 -16.06
C ILE A 116 6.13 11.16 -15.10
N ASN A 117 6.69 10.10 -15.64
CA ASN A 117 7.47 9.14 -14.86
C ASN A 117 8.83 9.76 -14.55
N LYS A 118 9.18 9.82 -13.26
CA LYS A 118 10.49 10.33 -12.83
C LYS A 118 11.55 9.23 -12.90
N THR A 119 11.21 8.05 -12.41
CA THR A 119 12.04 6.84 -12.46
C THR A 119 11.12 5.63 -12.48
N ASP A 120 11.66 4.42 -12.68
CA ASP A 120 10.88 3.17 -12.61
C ASP A 120 10.23 2.94 -11.25
N LEU A 121 10.76 3.55 -10.19
CA LEU A 121 10.17 3.53 -8.85
C LEU A 121 9.22 4.71 -8.58
N GLU A 122 8.96 5.56 -9.56
CA GLU A 122 8.15 6.78 -9.43
C GLU A 122 7.18 6.94 -10.62
N ILE A 123 6.61 5.82 -11.06
CA ILE A 123 5.66 5.77 -12.18
C ILE A 123 4.40 6.55 -11.80
N ALA A 124 3.96 7.42 -12.69
CA ALA A 124 2.73 8.17 -12.52
C ALA A 124 1.50 7.23 -12.57
N ARG A 125 0.51 7.52 -11.72
CA ARG A 125 -0.75 6.79 -11.67
C ARG A 125 -1.88 7.77 -11.45
N ASN A 126 -2.85 7.77 -12.36
CA ASN A 126 -4.01 8.63 -12.28
C ASN A 126 -5.23 7.87 -11.76
N ASP A 127 -6.04 8.52 -10.95
CA ASP A 127 -7.30 7.97 -10.48
C ASP A 127 -8.34 8.06 -11.60
N PRO A 128 -9.04 6.98 -11.97
CA PRO A 128 -10.09 6.98 -12.98
C PRO A 128 -11.18 8.01 -12.72
N ALA A 129 -11.47 8.33 -11.46
CA ALA A 129 -12.47 9.36 -11.11
C ALA A 129 -12.15 10.74 -11.70
N TYR A 130 -10.88 11.05 -12.00
CA TYR A 130 -10.48 12.28 -12.66
C TYR A 130 -10.58 12.23 -14.18
N ILE A 131 -10.49 11.03 -14.77
CA ILE A 131 -10.59 10.86 -16.22
C ILE A 131 -11.98 11.29 -16.71
N PHE A 132 -13.02 10.93 -16.00
CA PHE A 132 -14.41 11.28 -16.37
C PHE A 132 -14.71 12.77 -16.35
N LYS A 133 -13.92 13.59 -15.65
CA LYS A 133 -14.06 15.06 -15.69
C LYS A 133 -13.60 15.69 -17.00
N TYR A 134 -12.86 14.96 -17.83
CA TYR A 134 -12.26 15.48 -19.06
C TYR A 134 -12.84 14.82 -20.33
N ILE A 135 -13.80 13.90 -20.18
CA ILE A 135 -14.44 13.19 -21.29
C ILE A 135 -15.84 13.81 -21.61
N ASN A 136 -16.35 14.69 -20.74
CA ASN A 136 -17.62 15.41 -20.94
C ASN A 136 -17.40 16.81 -21.48
#